data_45c9219c75ab50afa18a90876cfad293
#
_entry.id   45c9219c75ab50afa18a90876cfad293
#
_cell.length_a   1.000
_cell.length_b   1.000
_cell.length_c   1.000
_cell.angle_alpha   90.00
_cell.angle_beta   90.00
_cell.angle_gamma   90.00
#
_symmetry.space_group_name_H-M   'P 1'
#
loop_
_entity.id
_entity.type
_entity.pdbx_description
1 polymer ?
#
loop_
_entity_poly.entity_id
_entity_poly.type
_entity_poly.pdbx_seq_one_letter_code
_entity_poly.pdbx_strand_id
1 'polypeptide(L)'
;MRSTERFTGLANVYGQARPTYPPELVRWCLEQAPAPGLIVDLGCGTGISTRLFATTGHPVIGIDPNADMLATARAEGAQDYRVGTSEHTGLPDACADLIIAAQAFHWFDLDRTFAEVERIGTARSACVAFWNVRLEDTPFMQGYETLLRTWSTQYEVNERAGRTINAIRERAPHAELRAFMHSVPMDRERVRNLALSSSYVKHGVADIPAFLHALDALLDATSPHGPVEMRYATRAIAWRVHG
;
A
#
# COMPACT_ATOMS: atom_id res chain seq x y z
N MET A 1 -7.95 -18.66 5.22
CA MET A 1 -8.68 -17.51 4.65
C MET A 1 -7.85 -17.01 3.48
N ARG A 2 -8.40 -16.95 2.26
CA ARG A 2 -7.66 -16.47 1.08
C ARG A 2 -7.39 -14.98 1.23
N SER A 3 -6.25 -14.49 0.73
CA SER A 3 -5.85 -13.07 0.84
C SER A 3 -6.93 -12.11 0.31
N THR A 4 -7.67 -12.53 -0.72
CA THR A 4 -8.77 -11.80 -1.36
C THR A 4 -9.99 -11.57 -0.47
N GLU A 5 -10.23 -12.41 0.55
CA GLU A 5 -11.40 -12.32 1.44
C GLU A 5 -11.18 -11.42 2.66
N ARG A 6 -9.92 -11.08 2.98
CA ARG A 6 -9.56 -10.31 4.20
C ARG A 6 -10.08 -8.86 4.21
N PHE A 7 -10.34 -8.30 3.04
CA PHE A 7 -10.72 -6.89 2.86
C PHE A 7 -12.19 -6.68 2.51
N THR A 8 -12.97 -7.75 2.36
CA THR A 8 -14.41 -7.67 2.09
C THR A 8 -15.14 -6.96 3.23
N GLY A 9 -15.96 -5.96 2.92
CA GLY A 9 -16.71 -5.15 3.87
C GLY A 9 -15.91 -4.05 4.59
N LEU A 10 -14.66 -3.76 4.19
CA LEU A 10 -13.84 -2.67 4.72
C LEU A 10 -13.70 -1.49 3.75
N ALA A 11 -14.16 -1.63 2.51
CA ALA A 11 -13.83 -0.74 1.40
C ALA A 11 -14.17 0.75 1.66
N ASN A 12 -15.33 1.06 2.25
CA ASN A 12 -15.76 2.44 2.50
C ASN A 12 -14.94 3.18 3.58
N VAL A 13 -14.50 2.46 4.63
CA VAL A 13 -13.67 3.05 5.71
C VAL A 13 -12.19 3.09 5.29
N TYR A 14 -11.80 2.20 4.37
CA TYR A 14 -10.43 2.02 3.92
C TYR A 14 -9.92 3.21 3.10
N GLY A 15 -10.70 3.71 2.14
CA GLY A 15 -10.26 4.76 1.19
C GLY A 15 -9.95 6.10 1.87
N GLN A 16 -10.79 6.53 2.80
CA GLN A 16 -10.66 7.85 3.46
C GLN A 16 -9.66 7.87 4.62
N ALA A 17 -9.48 6.74 5.31
CA ALA A 17 -8.61 6.67 6.49
C ALA A 17 -7.13 6.47 6.13
N ARG A 18 -6.83 5.75 5.04
CA ARG A 18 -5.46 5.39 4.68
C ARG A 18 -4.63 6.57 4.21
N PRO A 19 -3.34 6.64 4.60
CA PRO A 19 -2.44 7.67 4.10
C PRO A 19 -2.18 7.48 2.61
N THR A 20 -2.04 8.58 1.90
CA THR A 20 -1.46 8.60 0.55
C THR A 20 0.06 8.48 0.61
N TYR A 21 0.75 8.72 -0.49
CA TYR A 21 2.20 8.62 -0.60
C TYR A 21 2.81 9.99 -0.92
N PRO A 22 4.08 10.24 -0.53
CA PRO A 22 4.73 11.52 -0.77
C PRO A 22 5.00 11.75 -2.26
N PRO A 23 4.90 13.01 -2.74
CA PRO A 23 5.17 13.34 -4.15
C PRO A 23 6.57 12.94 -4.63
N GLU A 24 7.54 12.91 -3.72
CA GLU A 24 8.91 12.48 -3.98
C GLU A 24 8.98 11.02 -4.44
N LEU A 25 8.16 10.14 -3.85
CA LEU A 25 8.03 8.76 -4.30
C LEU A 25 7.53 8.69 -5.75
N VAL A 26 6.46 9.44 -6.06
CA VAL A 26 5.86 9.43 -7.41
C VAL A 26 6.90 9.89 -8.45
N ARG A 27 7.62 10.98 -8.17
CA ARG A 27 8.70 11.46 -9.05
C ARG A 27 9.76 10.38 -9.25
N TRP A 28 10.22 9.77 -8.18
CA TRP A 28 11.22 8.71 -8.26
C TRP A 28 10.74 7.49 -9.05
N CYS A 29 9.48 7.09 -8.90
CA CYS A 29 8.91 6.03 -9.72
C CYS A 29 8.92 6.38 -11.21
N LEU A 30 8.59 7.61 -11.58
CA LEU A 30 8.64 8.08 -12.97
C LEU A 30 10.07 8.19 -13.51
N GLU A 31 11.08 8.45 -12.67
CA GLU A 31 12.50 8.39 -13.05
C GLU A 31 12.92 6.97 -13.45
N GLN A 32 12.28 5.93 -12.88
CA GLN A 32 12.54 4.54 -13.25
C GLN A 32 12.03 4.19 -14.66
N ALA A 33 10.97 4.86 -15.15
CA ALA A 33 10.41 4.68 -16.48
C ALA A 33 10.01 6.07 -17.02
N PRO A 34 10.94 6.85 -17.60
CA PRO A 34 10.66 8.20 -18.08
C PRO A 34 9.56 8.24 -19.15
N ALA A 35 8.55 9.10 -18.96
CA ALA A 35 7.39 9.28 -19.83
C ALA A 35 6.68 7.96 -20.18
N PRO A 36 6.17 7.20 -19.18
CA PRO A 36 5.54 5.91 -19.44
C PRO A 36 4.27 6.09 -20.28
N GLY A 37 4.10 5.25 -21.31
CA GLY A 37 2.86 5.18 -22.08
C GLY A 37 1.72 4.56 -21.29
N LEU A 38 2.04 3.58 -20.41
CA LEU A 38 1.07 2.96 -19.51
C LEU A 38 1.72 2.62 -18.17
N ILE A 39 1.01 2.99 -17.08
CA ILE A 39 1.29 2.57 -15.72
C ILE A 39 0.29 1.48 -15.31
N VAL A 40 0.76 0.38 -14.72
CA VAL A 40 -0.09 -0.69 -14.17
C VAL A 40 0.09 -0.76 -12.66
N ASP A 41 -1.00 -0.66 -11.90
CA ASP A 41 -1.03 -0.73 -10.44
C ASP A 41 -1.56 -2.10 -10.00
N LEU A 42 -0.67 -2.99 -9.55
CA LEU A 42 -0.98 -4.35 -9.13
C LEU A 42 -1.42 -4.40 -7.67
N GLY A 43 -2.59 -4.98 -7.41
CA GLY A 43 -3.21 -5.00 -6.09
C GLY A 43 -3.68 -3.60 -5.68
N CYS A 44 -4.32 -2.88 -6.60
CA CYS A 44 -4.68 -1.46 -6.44
C CYS A 44 -5.72 -1.20 -5.33
N GLY A 45 -6.44 -2.22 -4.88
CA GLY A 45 -7.46 -2.11 -3.84
C GLY A 45 -8.51 -1.04 -4.15
N THR A 46 -8.68 -0.08 -3.24
CA THR A 46 -9.60 1.06 -3.43
C THR A 46 -9.04 2.18 -4.32
N GLY A 47 -7.92 1.95 -5.02
CA GLY A 47 -7.38 2.84 -6.04
C GLY A 47 -6.61 4.07 -5.55
N ILE A 48 -6.13 4.09 -4.30
CA ILE A 48 -5.37 5.24 -3.75
C ILE A 48 -4.12 5.53 -4.60
N SER A 49 -3.31 4.52 -4.88
CA SER A 49 -2.11 4.63 -5.71
C SER A 49 -2.48 4.90 -7.17
N THR A 50 -3.48 4.20 -7.71
CA THR A 50 -3.94 4.40 -9.10
C THR A 50 -4.33 5.86 -9.35
N ARG A 51 -5.17 6.44 -8.48
CA ARG A 51 -5.57 7.87 -8.59
C ARG A 51 -4.39 8.81 -8.41
N LEU A 52 -3.49 8.51 -7.46
CA LEU A 52 -2.30 9.33 -7.24
C LEU A 52 -1.42 9.38 -8.49
N PHE A 53 -1.13 8.23 -9.12
CA PHE A 53 -0.33 8.20 -10.33
C PHE A 53 -1.08 8.79 -11.56
N ALA A 54 -2.40 8.70 -11.62
CA ALA A 54 -3.19 9.36 -12.66
C ALA A 54 -3.07 10.90 -12.64
N THR A 55 -2.77 11.53 -11.47
CA THR A 55 -2.51 12.98 -11.39
C THR A 55 -1.27 13.42 -12.18
N THR A 56 -0.41 12.50 -12.56
CA THR A 56 0.79 12.78 -13.36
C THR A 56 0.51 12.95 -14.86
N GLY A 57 -0.74 12.71 -15.28
CA GLY A 57 -1.17 12.81 -16.68
C GLY A 57 -0.90 11.56 -17.52
N HIS A 58 -0.32 10.50 -16.93
CA HIS A 58 -0.11 9.23 -17.61
C HIS A 58 -1.34 8.32 -17.50
N PRO A 59 -1.62 7.47 -18.51
CA PRO A 59 -2.62 6.42 -18.40
C PRO A 59 -2.27 5.44 -17.28
N VAL A 60 -3.24 5.11 -16.41
CA VAL A 60 -3.06 4.15 -15.31
C VAL A 60 -4.18 3.13 -15.32
N ILE A 61 -3.83 1.85 -15.22
CA ILE A 61 -4.77 0.74 -15.03
C ILE A 61 -4.53 0.14 -13.64
N GLY A 62 -5.58 0.08 -12.83
CA GLY A 62 -5.57 -0.62 -11.54
C GLY A 62 -6.06 -2.07 -11.69
N ILE A 63 -5.31 -3.03 -11.19
CA ILE A 63 -5.66 -4.47 -11.19
C ILE A 63 -5.83 -4.93 -9.74
N ASP A 64 -6.99 -5.54 -9.42
CA ASP A 64 -7.23 -6.16 -8.12
C ASP A 64 -8.20 -7.34 -8.26
N PRO A 65 -8.00 -8.45 -7.54
CA PRO A 65 -8.93 -9.58 -7.59
C PRO A 65 -10.24 -9.36 -6.82
N ASN A 66 -10.30 -8.35 -5.93
CA ASN A 66 -11.44 -8.10 -5.08
C ASN A 66 -12.42 -7.10 -5.72
N ALA A 67 -13.58 -7.59 -6.17
CA ALA A 67 -14.59 -6.78 -6.84
C ALA A 67 -15.17 -5.67 -5.94
N ASP A 68 -15.27 -5.87 -4.61
CA ASP A 68 -15.78 -4.85 -3.67
C ASP A 68 -14.78 -3.68 -3.55
N MET A 69 -13.47 -3.98 -3.54
CA MET A 69 -12.43 -2.96 -3.58
C MET A 69 -12.48 -2.15 -4.86
N LEU A 70 -12.64 -2.81 -6.00
CA LEU A 70 -12.77 -2.15 -7.30
C LEU A 70 -14.07 -1.34 -7.43
N ALA A 71 -15.18 -1.77 -6.81
CA ALA A 71 -16.40 -0.98 -6.76
C ALA A 71 -16.19 0.35 -6.02
N THR A 72 -15.48 0.31 -4.87
CA THR A 72 -15.09 1.52 -4.14
C THR A 72 -14.12 2.38 -4.97
N ALA A 73 -13.13 1.77 -5.61
CA ALA A 73 -12.17 2.50 -6.46
C ALA A 73 -12.88 3.28 -7.58
N ARG A 74 -13.85 2.65 -8.25
CA ARG A 74 -14.67 3.29 -9.30
C ARG A 74 -15.57 4.41 -8.78
N ALA A 75 -16.09 4.28 -7.55
CA ALA A 75 -16.88 5.32 -6.92
C ALA A 75 -16.06 6.56 -6.55
N GLU A 76 -14.76 6.40 -6.27
CA GLU A 76 -13.84 7.46 -5.89
C GLU A 76 -13.07 8.09 -7.06
N GLY A 77 -13.13 7.50 -8.26
CA GLY A 77 -12.42 8.04 -9.44
C GLY A 77 -12.69 7.26 -10.73
N ALA A 78 -12.55 7.93 -11.87
CA ALA A 78 -12.90 7.42 -13.19
C ALA A 78 -11.73 6.71 -13.92
N GLN A 79 -10.72 6.20 -13.19
CA GLN A 79 -9.62 5.45 -13.77
C GLN A 79 -10.08 4.08 -14.29
N ASP A 80 -9.27 3.45 -15.13
CA ASP A 80 -9.52 2.09 -15.61
C ASP A 80 -9.15 1.08 -14.51
N TYR A 81 -10.17 0.37 -14.00
CA TYR A 81 -10.01 -0.67 -12.98
C TYR A 81 -10.50 -2.01 -13.51
N ARG A 82 -9.64 -3.03 -13.44
CA ARG A 82 -9.93 -4.37 -13.98
C ARG A 82 -9.77 -5.45 -12.92
N VAL A 83 -10.62 -6.46 -13.01
CA VAL A 83 -10.49 -7.67 -12.18
C VAL A 83 -9.35 -8.52 -12.73
N GLY A 84 -8.38 -8.85 -11.87
CA GLY A 84 -7.23 -9.68 -12.19
C GLY A 84 -6.36 -9.88 -10.98
N THR A 85 -5.35 -10.72 -11.08
CA THR A 85 -4.34 -10.93 -10.02
C THR A 85 -2.97 -10.46 -10.50
N SER A 86 -2.02 -10.33 -9.59
CA SER A 86 -0.63 -10.03 -9.95
C SER A 86 0.03 -11.14 -10.77
N GLU A 87 -0.48 -12.38 -10.65
CA GLU A 87 -0.03 -13.57 -11.37
C GLU A 87 -0.72 -13.76 -12.73
N HIS A 88 -1.82 -13.04 -12.96
CA HIS A 88 -2.61 -13.06 -14.20
C HIS A 88 -3.45 -11.78 -14.32
N THR A 89 -2.88 -10.76 -14.96
CA THR A 89 -3.51 -9.43 -15.09
C THR A 89 -4.58 -9.36 -16.17
N GLY A 90 -4.54 -10.26 -17.16
CA GLY A 90 -5.37 -10.19 -18.35
C GLY A 90 -4.96 -9.09 -19.33
N LEU A 91 -3.83 -8.44 -19.13
CA LEU A 91 -3.29 -7.42 -20.03
C LEU A 91 -2.49 -8.05 -21.19
N PRO A 92 -2.36 -7.35 -22.33
CA PRO A 92 -1.49 -7.78 -23.43
C PRO A 92 -0.01 -7.87 -23.02
N ASP A 93 0.78 -8.64 -23.78
CA ASP A 93 2.23 -8.66 -23.66
C ASP A 93 2.82 -7.28 -24.00
N ALA A 94 3.93 -6.95 -23.33
CA ALA A 94 4.74 -5.75 -23.61
C ALA A 94 3.93 -4.44 -23.68
N CYS A 95 2.95 -4.24 -22.78
CA CYS A 95 2.07 -3.07 -22.78
C CYS A 95 2.39 -2.05 -21.68
N ALA A 96 3.08 -2.44 -20.60
CA ALA A 96 3.33 -1.60 -19.45
C ALA A 96 4.77 -1.09 -19.40
N ASP A 97 4.97 0.22 -19.21
CA ASP A 97 6.29 0.83 -19.05
C ASP A 97 6.67 1.00 -17.57
N LEU A 98 5.68 1.24 -16.72
CA LEU A 98 5.87 1.29 -15.27
C LEU A 98 4.84 0.39 -14.59
N ILE A 99 5.32 -0.54 -13.76
CA ILE A 99 4.46 -1.42 -12.97
C ILE A 99 4.67 -1.04 -11.52
N ILE A 100 3.60 -0.74 -10.80
CA ILE A 100 3.67 -0.37 -9.38
C ILE A 100 2.86 -1.35 -8.53
N ALA A 101 3.26 -1.52 -7.27
CA ALA A 101 2.49 -2.25 -6.28
C ALA A 101 2.60 -1.56 -4.92
N ALA A 102 1.50 -0.97 -4.48
CA ALA A 102 1.41 -0.17 -3.26
C ALA A 102 0.82 -1.00 -2.11
N GLN A 103 1.57 -1.29 -1.06
CA GLN A 103 1.13 -2.09 0.10
C GLN A 103 0.63 -3.50 -0.27
N ALA A 104 0.93 -4.03 -1.45
CA ALA A 104 0.29 -5.23 -1.97
C ALA A 104 1.25 -6.41 -2.18
N PHE A 105 2.50 -6.15 -2.56
CA PHE A 105 3.44 -7.16 -3.05
C PHE A 105 3.68 -8.34 -2.09
N HIS A 106 3.50 -8.15 -0.80
CA HIS A 106 3.63 -9.20 0.22
C HIS A 106 2.47 -10.23 0.25
N TRP A 107 1.45 -10.02 -0.58
CA TRP A 107 0.33 -10.95 -0.78
C TRP A 107 0.50 -11.83 -2.02
N PHE A 108 1.44 -11.51 -2.89
CA PHE A 108 1.61 -12.09 -4.20
C PHE A 108 2.43 -13.39 -4.16
N ASP A 109 2.13 -14.30 -5.07
CA ASP A 109 3.04 -15.39 -5.44
C ASP A 109 4.19 -14.77 -6.24
N LEU A 110 5.38 -14.73 -5.64
CA LEU A 110 6.50 -13.99 -6.22
C LEU A 110 6.92 -14.54 -7.57
N ASP A 111 7.05 -15.86 -7.72
CA ASP A 111 7.56 -16.45 -8.96
C ASP A 111 6.60 -16.22 -10.12
N ARG A 112 5.30 -16.39 -9.88
CA ARG A 112 4.27 -16.14 -10.89
C ARG A 112 4.08 -14.66 -11.17
N THR A 113 4.21 -13.81 -10.15
CA THR A 113 4.13 -12.35 -10.33
C THR A 113 5.30 -11.81 -11.14
N PHE A 114 6.53 -12.28 -10.88
CA PHE A 114 7.69 -11.90 -11.68
C PHE A 114 7.51 -12.30 -13.14
N ALA A 115 7.03 -13.52 -13.42
CA ALA A 115 6.75 -13.98 -14.78
C ALA A 115 5.68 -13.12 -15.49
N GLU A 116 4.61 -12.74 -14.77
CA GLU A 116 3.56 -11.88 -15.33
C GLU A 116 4.05 -10.45 -15.55
N VAL A 117 4.82 -9.89 -14.60
CA VAL A 117 5.47 -8.57 -14.73
C VAL A 117 6.40 -8.55 -15.96
N GLU A 118 7.17 -9.63 -16.17
CA GLU A 118 8.03 -9.79 -17.35
C GLU A 118 7.20 -9.85 -18.65
N ARG A 119 6.10 -10.59 -18.66
CA ARG A 119 5.22 -10.73 -19.82
C ARG A 119 4.57 -9.40 -20.24
N ILE A 120 4.00 -8.65 -19.27
CA ILE A 120 3.30 -7.39 -19.56
C ILE A 120 4.25 -6.20 -19.73
N GLY A 121 5.48 -6.28 -19.22
CA GLY A 121 6.47 -5.22 -19.27
C GLY A 121 7.03 -5.01 -20.68
N THR A 122 7.18 -3.74 -21.11
CA THR A 122 7.95 -3.40 -22.31
C THR A 122 9.45 -3.63 -22.08
N ALA A 123 10.25 -3.67 -23.13
CA ALA A 123 11.71 -3.83 -23.02
C ALA A 123 12.41 -2.77 -22.13
N ARG A 124 11.74 -1.64 -21.85
CA ARG A 124 12.27 -0.55 -21.01
C ARG A 124 11.58 -0.44 -19.65
N SER A 125 10.69 -1.38 -19.35
CA SER A 125 9.85 -1.29 -18.18
C SER A 125 10.63 -1.41 -16.87
N ALA A 126 10.08 -0.76 -15.84
CA ALA A 126 10.50 -0.91 -14.46
C ALA A 126 9.32 -1.35 -13.58
N CYS A 127 9.62 -2.10 -12.54
CA CYS A 127 8.66 -2.42 -11.50
C CYS A 127 9.08 -1.78 -10.17
N VAL A 128 8.11 -1.21 -9.44
CA VAL A 128 8.34 -0.55 -8.16
C VAL A 128 7.33 -1.04 -7.13
N ALA A 129 7.79 -1.70 -6.09
CA ALA A 129 6.97 -2.05 -4.93
C ALA A 129 7.27 -1.11 -3.76
N PHE A 130 6.23 -0.66 -3.03
CA PHE A 130 6.43 0.27 -1.92
C PHE A 130 5.41 0.11 -0.79
N TRP A 131 5.85 0.50 0.42
CA TRP A 131 5.09 0.37 1.67
C TRP A 131 5.27 1.59 2.56
N ASN A 132 4.19 2.12 3.10
CA ASN A 132 4.23 3.05 4.23
C ASN A 132 4.51 2.25 5.51
N VAL A 133 5.72 2.41 6.04
CA VAL A 133 6.15 1.84 7.31
C VAL A 133 6.07 2.96 8.35
N ARG A 134 5.34 2.73 9.45
CA ARG A 134 5.23 3.72 10.52
C ARG A 134 6.56 3.86 11.26
N LEU A 135 6.86 5.10 11.66
CA LEU A 135 8.02 5.42 12.50
C LEU A 135 7.62 5.41 13.98
N GLU A 136 8.51 4.98 14.83
CA GLU A 136 8.32 4.97 16.30
C GLU A 136 9.16 6.10 16.95
N ASP A 137 9.11 7.31 16.38
CA ASP A 137 10.00 8.41 16.72
C ASP A 137 9.33 9.56 17.51
N THR A 138 8.05 9.41 17.84
CA THR A 138 7.29 10.33 18.71
C THR A 138 6.56 9.55 19.80
N PRO A 139 6.20 10.20 20.94
CA PRO A 139 5.44 9.53 22.00
C PRO A 139 4.13 8.89 21.49
N PHE A 140 3.38 9.58 20.62
CA PHE A 140 2.16 9.02 20.03
C PHE A 140 2.47 7.79 19.18
N MET A 141 3.44 7.85 18.27
CA MET A 141 3.77 6.75 17.38
C MET A 141 4.26 5.52 18.14
N GLN A 142 5.08 5.71 19.18
CA GLN A 142 5.54 4.62 20.07
C GLN A 142 4.37 3.99 20.83
N GLY A 143 3.49 4.81 21.38
CA GLY A 143 2.28 4.35 22.08
C GLY A 143 1.33 3.61 21.14
N TYR A 144 1.13 4.09 19.91
CA TYR A 144 0.27 3.47 18.92
C TYR A 144 0.79 2.09 18.47
N GLU A 145 2.10 1.98 18.20
CA GLU A 145 2.73 0.69 17.87
C GLU A 145 2.67 -0.30 19.05
N THR A 146 2.92 0.18 20.28
CA THR A 146 2.79 -0.62 21.50
C THR A 146 1.36 -1.14 21.67
N LEU A 147 0.36 -0.27 21.45
CA LEU A 147 -1.04 -0.62 21.55
C LEU A 147 -1.41 -1.71 20.52
N LEU A 148 -0.97 -1.58 19.28
CA LEU A 148 -1.22 -2.59 18.24
C LEU A 148 -0.56 -3.93 18.57
N ARG A 149 0.68 -3.95 19.06
CA ARG A 149 1.38 -5.18 19.49
C ARG A 149 0.71 -5.85 20.68
N THR A 150 0.17 -5.05 21.60
CA THR A 150 -0.48 -5.58 22.81
C THR A 150 -1.85 -6.17 22.55
N TRP A 151 -2.65 -5.53 21.69
CA TRP A 151 -4.05 -5.90 21.48
C TRP A 151 -4.28 -6.83 20.30
N SER A 152 -3.40 -6.85 19.31
CA SER A 152 -3.58 -7.68 18.12
C SER A 152 -2.68 -8.91 18.12
N THR A 153 -3.29 -10.08 18.05
CA THR A 153 -2.61 -11.36 17.87
C THR A 153 -2.05 -11.58 16.47
N GLN A 154 -2.35 -10.68 15.53
CA GLN A 154 -1.97 -10.79 14.13
C GLN A 154 -1.09 -9.63 13.64
N TYR A 155 -0.51 -8.85 14.57
CA TYR A 155 0.28 -7.69 14.20
C TYR A 155 1.72 -8.06 13.81
N GLU A 156 2.04 -8.01 12.50
CA GLU A 156 3.37 -8.30 11.91
C GLU A 156 3.75 -7.34 10.76
N VAL A 157 3.21 -6.13 10.73
CA VAL A 157 3.22 -5.29 9.52
C VAL A 157 4.63 -4.90 9.06
N ASN A 158 5.51 -4.51 9.97
CA ASN A 158 6.85 -4.04 9.61
C ASN A 158 7.77 -5.18 9.13
N GLU A 159 7.56 -6.38 9.64
CA GLU A 159 8.36 -7.56 9.28
C GLU A 159 8.01 -8.07 7.87
N ARG A 160 6.74 -7.97 7.46
CA ARG A 160 6.30 -8.43 6.13
C ARG A 160 6.94 -7.64 4.99
N ALA A 161 6.97 -6.31 5.10
CA ALA A 161 7.61 -5.45 4.10
C ALA A 161 9.11 -5.79 3.97
N GLY A 162 9.81 -5.96 5.10
CA GLY A 162 11.23 -6.34 5.12
C GLY A 162 11.51 -7.69 4.46
N ARG A 163 10.74 -8.74 4.80
CA ARG A 163 10.86 -10.07 4.17
C ARG A 163 10.60 -10.00 2.65
N THR A 164 9.59 -9.24 2.22
CA THR A 164 9.27 -9.10 0.80
C THR A 164 10.36 -8.37 0.04
N ILE A 165 10.91 -7.28 0.60
CA ILE A 165 12.04 -6.55 0.00
C ILE A 165 13.25 -7.49 -0.19
N ASN A 166 13.59 -8.31 0.81
CA ASN A 166 14.68 -9.26 0.69
C ASN A 166 14.43 -10.30 -0.39
N ALA A 167 13.21 -10.86 -0.46
CA ALA A 167 12.84 -11.83 -1.48
C ALA A 167 12.82 -11.24 -2.90
N ILE A 168 12.47 -9.97 -3.06
CA ILE A 168 12.61 -9.24 -4.34
C ILE A 168 14.10 -9.10 -4.71
N ARG A 169 14.97 -8.72 -3.75
CA ARG A 169 16.41 -8.56 -4.00
C ARG A 169 17.11 -9.86 -4.40
N GLU A 170 16.64 -11.00 -3.91
CA GLU A 170 17.15 -12.32 -4.34
C GLU A 170 16.90 -12.57 -5.83
N ARG A 171 15.76 -12.07 -6.36
CA ARG A 171 15.35 -12.21 -7.78
C ARG A 171 15.87 -11.09 -8.67
N ALA A 172 16.02 -9.89 -8.10
CA ALA A 172 16.50 -8.69 -8.78
C ALA A 172 17.68 -8.09 -7.97
N PRO A 173 18.91 -8.64 -8.08
CA PRO A 173 20.07 -8.22 -7.26
C PRO A 173 20.46 -6.74 -7.46
N HIS A 174 20.13 -6.16 -8.61
CA HIS A 174 20.41 -4.74 -8.93
C HIS A 174 19.26 -3.80 -8.56
N ALA A 175 18.25 -4.28 -7.82
CA ALA A 175 17.14 -3.44 -7.39
C ALA A 175 17.60 -2.30 -6.48
N GLU A 176 17.15 -1.09 -6.79
CA GLU A 176 17.40 0.12 -6.02
C GLU A 176 16.41 0.24 -4.87
N LEU A 177 16.92 0.50 -3.66
CA LEU A 177 16.12 0.76 -2.47
C LEU A 177 16.14 2.25 -2.14
N ARG A 178 14.96 2.82 -1.84
CA ARG A 178 14.81 4.19 -1.36
C ARG A 178 13.79 4.28 -0.24
N ALA A 179 13.94 5.27 0.63
CA ALA A 179 12.98 5.60 1.67
C ALA A 179 12.62 7.09 1.60
N PHE A 180 11.33 7.37 1.68
CA PHE A 180 10.78 8.73 1.64
C PHE A 180 10.03 9.00 2.94
N MET A 181 10.53 9.97 3.69
CA MET A 181 9.94 10.34 4.98
C MET A 181 8.78 11.30 4.76
N HIS A 182 7.64 11.04 5.40
CA HIS A 182 6.52 11.96 5.36
C HIS A 182 5.65 11.82 6.62
N SER A 183 4.81 12.82 6.86
CA SER A 183 3.79 12.77 7.89
C SER A 183 2.42 13.16 7.34
N VAL A 184 1.38 12.66 8.00
CA VAL A 184 -0.01 12.96 7.66
C VAL A 184 -0.72 13.38 8.94
N PRO A 185 -1.21 14.63 9.02
CA PRO A 185 -2.01 15.06 10.15
C PRO A 185 -3.35 14.29 10.16
N MET A 186 -3.70 13.72 11.29
CA MET A 186 -4.94 12.97 11.48
C MET A 186 -5.62 13.41 12.75
N ASP A 187 -6.90 13.75 12.65
CA ASP A 187 -7.76 13.92 13.81
C ASP A 187 -8.09 12.57 14.47
N ARG A 188 -8.70 12.62 15.62
CA ARG A 188 -9.08 11.43 16.42
C ARG A 188 -9.92 10.43 15.61
N GLU A 189 -10.91 10.93 14.86
CA GLU A 189 -11.81 10.07 14.11
C GLU A 189 -11.05 9.34 12.99
N ARG A 190 -10.20 10.04 12.27
CA ARG A 190 -9.37 9.45 11.20
C ARG A 190 -8.38 8.41 11.74
N VAL A 191 -7.78 8.65 12.91
CA VAL A 191 -6.89 7.66 13.58
C VAL A 191 -7.67 6.40 13.96
N ARG A 192 -8.87 6.53 14.53
CA ARG A 192 -9.75 5.38 14.85
C ARG A 192 -10.13 4.60 13.59
N ASN A 193 -10.53 5.30 12.53
CA ASN A 193 -10.88 4.71 11.24
C ASN A 193 -9.67 4.02 10.58
N LEU A 194 -8.49 4.61 10.67
CA LEU A 194 -7.23 4.00 10.21
C LEU A 194 -6.97 2.67 10.95
N ALA A 195 -7.10 2.66 12.27
CA ALA A 195 -6.93 1.45 13.08
C ALA A 195 -7.94 0.36 12.66
N LEU A 196 -9.22 0.69 12.60
CA LEU A 196 -10.32 -0.22 12.25
C LEU A 196 -10.23 -0.73 10.79
N SER A 197 -9.66 0.05 9.87
CA SER A 197 -9.44 -0.37 8.49
C SER A 197 -8.34 -1.44 8.35
N SER A 198 -7.59 -1.70 9.40
CA SER A 198 -6.46 -2.62 9.36
C SER A 198 -6.90 -4.06 9.60
N SER A 199 -6.50 -4.98 8.71
CA SER A 199 -6.89 -6.40 8.80
C SER A 199 -6.46 -7.05 10.11
N TYR A 200 -5.30 -6.66 10.64
CA TYR A 200 -4.78 -7.15 11.92
C TYR A 200 -5.57 -6.62 13.14
N VAL A 201 -6.21 -5.45 13.04
CA VAL A 201 -7.16 -4.99 14.10
C VAL A 201 -8.46 -5.74 13.96
N LYS A 202 -9.05 -5.79 12.77
CA LYS A 202 -10.33 -6.46 12.51
C LYS A 202 -10.34 -7.93 12.92
N HIS A 203 -9.24 -8.64 12.67
CA HIS A 203 -9.17 -10.09 12.88
C HIS A 203 -8.29 -10.51 14.06
N GLY A 204 -7.52 -9.58 14.63
CA GLY A 204 -6.57 -9.86 15.69
C GLY A 204 -6.93 -9.26 17.06
N VAL A 205 -7.85 -8.31 17.12
CA VAL A 205 -8.31 -7.68 18.38
C VAL A 205 -9.63 -8.29 18.81
N ALA A 206 -9.65 -8.91 19.99
CA ALA A 206 -10.84 -9.58 20.50
C ALA A 206 -11.91 -8.61 21.03
N ASP A 207 -11.49 -7.50 21.67
CA ASP A 207 -12.37 -6.47 22.25
C ASP A 207 -12.09 -5.11 21.59
N ILE A 208 -12.81 -4.82 20.51
CA ILE A 208 -12.69 -3.56 19.76
C ILE A 208 -13.09 -2.33 20.60
N PRO A 209 -14.18 -2.34 21.39
CA PRO A 209 -14.52 -1.22 22.28
C PRO A 209 -13.41 -0.88 23.27
N ALA A 210 -12.84 -1.87 23.95
CA ALA A 210 -11.74 -1.66 24.89
C ALA A 210 -10.45 -1.18 24.20
N PHE A 211 -10.14 -1.71 23.03
CA PHE A 211 -9.03 -1.22 22.19
C PHE A 211 -9.21 0.25 21.80
N LEU A 212 -10.40 0.65 21.35
CA LEU A 212 -10.69 2.05 21.00
C LEU A 212 -10.63 2.98 22.21
N HIS A 213 -11.06 2.52 23.39
CA HIS A 213 -10.91 3.29 24.64
C HIS A 213 -9.42 3.52 24.97
N ALA A 214 -8.60 2.48 24.85
CA ALA A 214 -7.15 2.61 25.06
C ALA A 214 -6.46 3.54 24.00
N LEU A 215 -6.93 3.50 22.74
CA LEU A 215 -6.48 4.42 21.72
C LEU A 215 -6.85 5.88 22.01
N ASP A 216 -8.08 6.12 22.49
CA ASP A 216 -8.51 7.45 22.90
C ASP A 216 -7.70 7.99 24.09
N ALA A 217 -7.42 7.16 25.09
CA ALA A 217 -6.56 7.52 26.20
C ALA A 217 -5.13 7.90 25.75
N LEU A 218 -4.58 7.18 24.77
CA LEU A 218 -3.29 7.53 24.16
C LEU A 218 -3.35 8.90 23.45
N LEU A 219 -4.41 9.16 22.69
CA LEU A 219 -4.63 10.45 22.03
C LEU A 219 -4.76 11.60 23.02
N ASP A 220 -5.51 11.39 24.11
CA ASP A 220 -5.65 12.39 25.19
C ASP A 220 -4.31 12.70 25.88
N ALA A 221 -3.47 11.69 26.06
CA ALA A 221 -2.18 11.86 26.70
C ALA A 221 -1.13 12.53 25.80
N THR A 222 -1.21 12.34 24.47
CA THR A 222 -0.16 12.76 23.53
C THR A 222 -0.54 13.92 22.63
N SER A 223 -1.84 14.14 22.39
CA SER A 223 -2.38 15.23 21.54
C SER A 223 -3.78 15.68 21.98
N PRO A 224 -3.92 16.28 23.17
CA PRO A 224 -5.21 16.61 23.75
C PRO A 224 -5.98 17.70 22.97
N HIS A 225 -5.30 18.52 22.19
CA HIS A 225 -5.89 19.74 21.60
C HIS A 225 -5.75 19.84 20.07
N GLY A 226 -5.40 18.74 19.37
CA GLY A 226 -5.22 18.83 17.93
C GLY A 226 -5.01 17.50 17.23
N PRO A 227 -4.75 17.52 15.93
CA PRO A 227 -4.42 16.33 15.18
C PRO A 227 -3.06 15.76 15.63
N VAL A 228 -2.88 14.46 15.48
CA VAL A 228 -1.58 13.81 15.60
C VAL A 228 -0.92 13.72 14.23
N GLU A 229 0.40 13.77 14.21
CA GLU A 229 1.19 13.50 13.02
C GLU A 229 1.47 12.00 12.92
N MET A 230 0.77 11.32 12.00
CA MET A 230 1.08 9.94 11.65
C MET A 230 2.32 9.93 10.75
N ARG A 231 3.43 9.43 11.26
CA ARG A 231 4.76 9.51 10.63
C ARG A 231 5.13 8.20 9.95
N TYR A 232 5.59 8.32 8.70
CA TYR A 232 5.92 7.19 7.85
C TYR A 232 7.28 7.33 7.17
N ALA A 233 7.94 6.19 6.97
CA ALA A 233 8.91 5.99 5.92
C ALA A 233 8.25 5.17 4.80
N THR A 234 8.03 5.75 3.64
CA THR A 234 7.65 4.97 2.47
C THR A 234 8.91 4.28 1.94
N ARG A 235 9.03 2.99 2.24
CA ARG A 235 10.09 2.15 1.71
C ARG A 235 9.70 1.66 0.33
N ALA A 236 10.56 1.91 -0.66
CA ALA A 236 10.35 1.52 -2.05
C ALA A 236 11.54 0.73 -2.58
N ILE A 237 11.26 -0.26 -3.42
CA ILE A 237 12.24 -1.03 -4.16
C ILE A 237 11.87 -1.03 -5.64
N ALA A 238 12.81 -0.65 -6.51
CA ALA A 238 12.64 -0.59 -7.95
C ALA A 238 13.64 -1.48 -8.66
N TRP A 239 13.20 -2.14 -9.73
CA TRP A 239 14.07 -2.93 -10.59
C TRP A 239 13.65 -2.85 -12.06
N ARG A 240 14.61 -3.06 -12.97
CA ARG A 240 14.33 -3.26 -14.39
C ARG A 240 13.68 -4.62 -14.59
N VAL A 241 12.62 -4.67 -15.39
CA VAL A 241 11.86 -5.91 -15.62
C VAL A 241 12.67 -6.86 -16.52
N HIS A 242 13.33 -6.32 -17.54
CA HIS A 242 14.21 -7.03 -18.44
C HIS A 242 15.65 -6.54 -18.23
N GLY A 243 16.31 -7.04 -17.19
CA GLY A 243 17.67 -6.62 -16.82
C GLY A 243 18.59 -7.79 -16.53
#